data_326f234083d47b808cb0defe542ee1a0
#
_entry.id   326f234083d47b808cb0defe542ee1a0
#
_cell.length_a   1.000
_cell.length_b   1.000
_cell.length_c   1.000
_cell.angle_alpha   90.00
_cell.angle_beta   90.00
_cell.angle_gamma   90.00
#
_symmetry.space_group_name_H-M   'P 1'
#
loop_
_entity.id
_entity.type
_entity.pdbx_description
1 polymer ?
#
loop_
_entity_poly.entity_id
_entity_poly.type
_entity_poly.pdbx_seq_one_letter_code
_entity_poly.pdbx_strand_id
1 'polypeptide(L)'
;LKIIQDEIKNEGFDFLPPFKNLPVSYQMKFSVYSQIVDYLRDKNIYDYIVVELSSELEADKLVFLKNCDWKVLLTTQDKIAVGKLEALLSNMLDFDRNILILCNRYKYNQPDFLSGAQLLQKYEFSEFIEEYNAPLDLEMTKNSQLFDRTILCME
;
A
#
# COMPACT_ATOMS: atom_id res chain seq x y z
N LEU A 1 -21.67 -12.79 0.25
CA LEU A 1 -21.23 -11.37 0.35
C LEU A 1 -21.97 -10.59 1.44
N LYS A 2 -23.22 -10.94 1.78
CA LYS A 2 -23.93 -10.33 2.93
C LYS A 2 -23.17 -10.51 4.26
N ILE A 3 -22.48 -11.62 4.43
CA ILE A 3 -21.65 -11.95 5.60
C ILE A 3 -20.48 -10.96 5.78
N ILE A 4 -19.95 -10.39 4.70
CA ILE A 4 -18.82 -9.44 4.76
C ILE A 4 -19.27 -8.10 5.34
N GLN A 5 -20.48 -7.64 5.03
CA GLN A 5 -21.00 -6.40 5.60
C GLN A 5 -21.17 -6.48 7.12
N ASP A 6 -21.51 -7.65 7.63
CA ASP A 6 -21.69 -7.88 9.07
C ASP A 6 -20.33 -7.97 9.81
N GLU A 7 -19.23 -8.20 9.08
CA GLU A 7 -17.87 -8.28 9.63
C GLU A 7 -17.10 -6.95 9.55
N ILE A 8 -17.57 -5.96 8.79
CA ILE A 8 -16.95 -4.63 8.71
C ILE A 8 -17.04 -3.94 10.07
N LYS A 9 -15.89 -3.45 10.55
CA LYS A 9 -15.78 -2.66 11.78
C LYS A 9 -15.47 -1.22 11.45
N ASN A 10 -15.87 -0.31 12.32
CA ASN A 10 -15.59 1.12 12.21
C ASN A 10 -14.77 1.62 13.40
N GLU A 11 -13.62 2.23 13.11
CA GLU A 11 -12.74 2.92 14.08
C GLU A 11 -12.34 4.30 13.52
N GLY A 12 -13.31 5.07 13.01
CA GLY A 12 -13.08 6.31 12.27
C GLY A 12 -12.92 6.09 10.77
N PHE A 13 -12.69 4.88 10.34
CA PHE A 13 -12.76 4.34 8.99
C PHE A 13 -13.27 2.89 9.06
N ASP A 14 -13.86 2.42 7.97
CA ASP A 14 -14.34 1.06 7.88
C ASP A 14 -13.20 0.11 7.50
N PHE A 15 -13.11 -1.02 8.16
CA PHE A 15 -12.10 -2.03 7.86
C PHE A 15 -12.61 -3.46 8.05
N LEU A 16 -12.03 -4.40 7.30
CA LEU A 16 -12.21 -5.82 7.51
C LEU A 16 -11.15 -6.31 8.50
N PRO A 17 -11.56 -6.82 9.68
CA PRO A 17 -10.61 -7.34 10.63
C PRO A 17 -9.90 -8.59 10.10
N PRO A 18 -8.69 -8.90 10.61
CA PRO A 18 -8.00 -10.12 10.23
C PRO A 18 -8.81 -11.35 10.62
N PHE A 19 -8.69 -12.40 9.84
CA PHE A 19 -9.38 -13.66 10.13
C PHE A 19 -8.97 -14.23 11.48
N LYS A 20 -9.94 -14.58 12.29
CA LYS A 20 -9.71 -15.17 13.63
C LYS A 20 -9.01 -16.52 13.58
N ASN A 21 -9.11 -17.25 12.47
CA ASN A 21 -8.51 -18.56 12.25
C ASN A 21 -7.41 -18.49 11.18
N LEU A 22 -6.15 -18.51 11.61
CA LEU A 22 -4.97 -18.54 10.74
C LEU A 22 -5.03 -19.59 9.61
N PRO A 23 -5.48 -20.86 9.84
CA PRO A 23 -5.56 -21.85 8.77
C PRO A 23 -6.47 -21.45 7.62
N VAL A 24 -7.52 -20.67 7.88
CA VAL A 24 -8.46 -20.21 6.85
C VAL A 24 -7.84 -19.11 6.00
N SER A 25 -7.09 -18.20 6.60
CA SER A 25 -6.42 -17.11 5.86
C SER A 25 -5.36 -17.62 4.88
N TYR A 26 -4.62 -18.66 5.24
CA TYR A 26 -3.63 -19.29 4.36
C TYR A 26 -4.25 -20.08 3.20
N GLN A 27 -5.50 -20.50 3.33
CA GLN A 27 -6.21 -21.26 2.28
C GLN A 27 -7.04 -20.36 1.35
N MET A 28 -7.23 -19.11 1.71
CA MET A 28 -8.03 -18.19 0.91
C MET A 28 -7.26 -17.75 -0.33
N LYS A 29 -7.79 -18.08 -1.50
CA LYS A 29 -7.25 -17.62 -2.77
C LYS A 29 -7.39 -16.10 -2.87
N PHE A 30 -6.38 -15.44 -3.44
CA PHE A 30 -6.39 -13.99 -3.61
C PHE A 30 -7.60 -13.49 -4.43
N SER A 31 -8.12 -14.31 -5.33
CA SER A 31 -9.34 -14.03 -6.09
C SER A 31 -10.58 -13.69 -5.22
N VAL A 32 -10.62 -14.17 -3.96
CA VAL A 32 -11.71 -13.81 -3.03
C VAL A 32 -11.62 -12.35 -2.63
N TYR A 33 -10.40 -11.84 -2.39
CA TYR A 33 -10.19 -10.42 -2.08
C TYR A 33 -10.61 -9.53 -3.26
N SER A 34 -10.27 -9.94 -4.49
CA SER A 34 -10.72 -9.22 -5.70
C SER A 34 -12.24 -9.14 -5.76
N GLN A 35 -12.95 -10.25 -5.49
CA GLN A 35 -14.41 -10.26 -5.47
C GLN A 35 -15.01 -9.35 -4.38
N ILE A 36 -14.34 -9.25 -3.22
CA ILE A 36 -14.77 -8.34 -2.15
C ILE A 36 -14.63 -6.89 -2.62
N VAL A 37 -13.50 -6.54 -3.22
CA VAL A 37 -13.25 -5.18 -3.73
C VAL A 37 -14.24 -4.83 -4.82
N ASP A 38 -14.48 -5.72 -5.79
CA ASP A 38 -15.44 -5.51 -6.86
C ASP A 38 -16.84 -5.29 -6.29
N TYR A 39 -17.25 -6.09 -5.30
CA TYR A 39 -18.53 -5.92 -4.63
C TYR A 39 -18.66 -4.57 -3.92
N LEU A 40 -17.62 -4.13 -3.21
CA LEU A 40 -17.63 -2.83 -2.51
C LEU A 40 -17.66 -1.67 -3.50
N ARG A 41 -16.92 -1.79 -4.61
CA ARG A 41 -16.95 -0.82 -5.72
C ARG A 41 -18.35 -0.70 -6.33
N ASP A 42 -18.98 -1.82 -6.63
CA ASP A 42 -20.34 -1.85 -7.20
C ASP A 42 -21.38 -1.20 -6.28
N LYS A 43 -21.17 -1.26 -4.97
CA LYS A 43 -22.05 -0.60 -3.99
C LYS A 43 -21.87 0.91 -3.96
N ASN A 44 -20.74 1.42 -4.39
CA ASN A 44 -20.40 2.85 -4.45
C ASN A 44 -20.69 3.59 -3.12
N ILE A 45 -20.27 2.97 -2.01
CA ILE A 45 -20.47 3.52 -0.65
C ILE A 45 -19.18 4.08 -0.05
N TYR A 46 -18.03 3.85 -0.71
CA TYR A 46 -16.72 4.30 -0.28
C TYR A 46 -16.08 5.17 -1.35
N ASP A 47 -15.49 6.29 -0.95
CA ASP A 47 -14.67 7.13 -1.81
C ASP A 47 -13.35 6.44 -2.15
N TYR A 48 -12.77 5.73 -1.17
CA TYR A 48 -11.52 4.99 -1.30
C TYR A 48 -11.63 3.58 -0.75
N ILE A 49 -11.06 2.61 -1.46
CA ILE A 49 -10.89 1.23 -1.00
C ILE A 49 -9.39 0.93 -0.99
N VAL A 50 -8.81 0.82 0.20
CA VAL A 50 -7.38 0.54 0.39
C VAL A 50 -7.17 -0.94 0.65
N VAL A 51 -6.28 -1.57 -0.11
CA VAL A 51 -5.91 -2.97 0.04
C VAL A 51 -4.42 -3.08 0.32
N GLU A 52 -4.07 -3.57 1.51
CA GLU A 52 -2.69 -3.87 1.85
C GLU A 52 -2.26 -5.21 1.26
N LEU A 53 -1.13 -5.22 0.56
CA LEU A 53 -0.55 -6.40 -0.04
C LEU A 53 0.83 -6.68 0.55
N SER A 54 1.14 -7.97 0.75
CA SER A 54 2.50 -8.37 1.08
C SER A 54 3.45 -8.13 -0.09
N SER A 55 4.75 -8.01 0.19
CA SER A 55 5.80 -7.81 -0.82
C SER A 55 5.98 -9.00 -1.77
N GLU A 56 5.42 -10.17 -1.45
CA GLU A 56 5.44 -11.34 -2.32
C GLU A 56 4.35 -11.20 -3.39
N LEU A 57 4.78 -11.04 -4.63
CA LEU A 57 3.88 -10.90 -5.77
C LEU A 57 3.68 -12.22 -6.50
N GLU A 58 2.54 -12.81 -6.28
CA GLU A 58 2.02 -13.92 -7.07
C GLU A 58 1.26 -13.39 -8.30
N ALA A 59 1.07 -14.24 -9.31
CA ALA A 59 0.39 -13.87 -10.55
C ALA A 59 -0.98 -13.22 -10.31
N ASP A 60 -1.76 -13.76 -9.38
CA ASP A 60 -3.09 -13.24 -9.06
C ASP A 60 -3.05 -11.83 -8.46
N LYS A 61 -2.03 -11.55 -7.62
CA LYS A 61 -1.81 -10.20 -7.06
C LYS A 61 -1.41 -9.21 -8.14
N LEU A 62 -0.59 -9.62 -9.11
CA LEU A 62 -0.22 -8.78 -10.25
C LEU A 62 -1.45 -8.40 -11.10
N VAL A 63 -2.34 -9.37 -11.36
CA VAL A 63 -3.59 -9.10 -12.06
C VAL A 63 -4.46 -8.12 -11.28
N PHE A 64 -4.56 -8.28 -9.96
CA PHE A 64 -5.29 -7.34 -9.11
C PHE A 64 -4.69 -5.93 -9.16
N LEU A 65 -3.36 -5.80 -9.01
CA LEU A 65 -2.66 -4.52 -9.09
C LEU A 65 -2.89 -3.80 -10.42
N LYS A 66 -2.99 -4.53 -11.53
CA LYS A 66 -3.32 -3.93 -12.85
C LYS A 66 -4.65 -3.17 -12.84
N ASN A 67 -5.60 -3.68 -12.07
CA ASN A 67 -6.96 -3.14 -12.00
C ASN A 67 -7.13 -2.08 -10.89
N CYS A 68 -6.10 -1.80 -10.10
CA CYS A 68 -6.13 -0.73 -9.13
C CYS A 68 -5.93 0.63 -9.80
N ASP A 69 -6.70 1.64 -9.38
CA ASP A 69 -6.56 3.02 -9.86
C ASP A 69 -5.21 3.59 -9.44
N TRP A 70 -4.79 3.34 -8.21
CA TRP A 70 -3.51 3.75 -7.66
C TRP A 70 -2.73 2.58 -7.05
N LYS A 71 -1.40 2.65 -7.13
CA LYS A 71 -0.47 1.68 -6.53
C LYS A 71 0.51 2.44 -5.66
N VAL A 72 0.42 2.21 -4.35
CA VAL A 72 1.33 2.83 -3.39
C VAL A 72 2.38 1.80 -2.99
N LEU A 73 3.63 2.06 -3.35
CA LEU A 73 4.76 1.20 -3.04
C LEU A 73 5.52 1.74 -1.83
N LEU A 74 5.56 0.94 -0.77
CA LEU A 74 6.29 1.27 0.44
C LEU A 74 7.70 0.69 0.38
N THR A 75 8.71 1.51 0.66
CA THR A 75 10.11 1.10 0.76
C THR A 75 10.77 1.73 1.98
N THR A 76 12.01 1.35 2.23
CA THR A 76 12.93 2.01 3.14
C THR A 76 14.17 2.45 2.35
N GLN A 77 15.01 3.32 2.94
CA GLN A 77 16.18 3.86 2.25
C GLN A 77 17.36 2.89 2.12
N ASP A 78 17.28 1.69 2.73
CA ASP A 78 18.36 0.72 2.73
C ASP A 78 18.54 0.02 1.38
N LYS A 79 19.76 -0.45 1.11
CA LYS A 79 20.14 -1.06 -0.16
C LYS A 79 19.29 -2.27 -0.56
N ILE A 80 18.88 -3.07 0.41
CA ILE A 80 18.12 -4.31 0.13
C ILE A 80 16.70 -3.96 -0.29
N ALA A 81 16.05 -3.05 0.43
CA ALA A 81 14.69 -2.59 0.12
C ALA A 81 14.66 -1.88 -1.24
N VAL A 82 15.62 -1.01 -1.50
CA VAL A 82 15.75 -0.32 -2.79
C VAL A 82 15.95 -1.31 -3.94
N GLY A 83 16.84 -2.30 -3.79
CA GLY A 83 17.04 -3.33 -4.81
C GLY A 83 15.79 -4.19 -5.07
N LYS A 84 15.02 -4.50 -4.03
CA LYS A 84 13.72 -5.19 -4.19
C LYS A 84 12.70 -4.33 -4.93
N LEU A 85 12.64 -3.04 -4.61
CA LEU A 85 11.75 -2.10 -5.27
C LEU A 85 12.10 -1.95 -6.76
N GLU A 86 13.39 -1.82 -7.11
CA GLU A 86 13.84 -1.77 -8.49
C GLU A 86 13.49 -3.07 -9.25
N ALA A 87 13.70 -4.23 -8.63
CA ALA A 87 13.32 -5.50 -9.23
C ALA A 87 11.81 -5.61 -9.45
N LEU A 88 11.00 -5.12 -8.49
CA LEU A 88 9.54 -5.07 -8.62
C LEU A 88 9.14 -4.18 -9.79
N LEU A 89 9.63 -2.94 -9.84
CA LEU A 89 9.30 -1.98 -10.89
C LEU A 89 9.74 -2.46 -12.28
N SER A 90 10.87 -3.18 -12.37
CA SER A 90 11.34 -3.78 -13.63
C SER A 90 10.34 -4.81 -14.18
N ASN A 91 9.62 -5.50 -13.31
CA ASN A 91 8.59 -6.47 -13.69
C ASN A 91 7.22 -5.84 -13.89
N MET A 92 7.08 -4.56 -13.54
CA MET A 92 5.83 -3.80 -13.62
C MET A 92 5.84 -2.79 -14.77
N LEU A 93 6.66 -2.98 -15.80
CA LEU A 93 6.80 -2.03 -16.94
C LEU A 93 5.47 -1.75 -17.65
N ASP A 94 4.53 -2.68 -17.64
CA ASP A 94 3.18 -2.51 -18.18
C ASP A 94 2.21 -1.76 -17.24
N PHE A 95 2.67 -1.39 -16.02
CA PHE A 95 1.85 -0.75 -14.98
C PHE A 95 2.12 0.75 -14.85
N ASP A 96 2.67 1.37 -15.85
CA ASP A 96 3.29 2.72 -15.88
C ASP A 96 2.41 3.89 -15.38
N ARG A 97 1.19 3.62 -14.93
CA ARG A 97 0.28 4.68 -14.51
C ARG A 97 -0.03 4.58 -13.02
N ASN A 98 -0.05 5.74 -12.38
CA ASN A 98 -0.53 5.92 -11.01
C ASN A 98 0.25 5.08 -9.99
N ILE A 99 1.58 5.15 -10.05
CA ILE A 99 2.47 4.57 -9.03
C ILE A 99 3.01 5.70 -8.17
N LEU A 100 2.78 5.59 -6.87
CA LEU A 100 3.37 6.44 -5.84
C LEU A 100 4.38 5.63 -5.05
N ILE A 101 5.50 6.23 -4.73
CA ILE A 101 6.54 5.60 -3.91
C ILE A 101 6.66 6.38 -2.61
N LEU A 102 6.49 5.69 -1.48
CA LEU A 102 6.68 6.24 -0.14
C LEU A 102 7.89 5.59 0.52
N CYS A 103 8.83 6.41 0.99
CA CYS A 103 9.93 5.94 1.81
C CYS A 103 9.52 5.99 3.29
N ASN A 104 9.34 4.84 3.89
CA ASN A 104 9.01 4.72 5.31
C ASN A 104 10.28 4.56 6.15
N ARG A 105 10.24 4.98 7.42
CA ARG A 105 11.35 4.92 8.37
C ARG A 105 12.61 5.60 7.87
N TYR A 106 12.46 6.74 7.22
CA TYR A 106 13.58 7.52 6.72
C TYR A 106 14.42 8.09 7.86
N LYS A 107 15.76 8.01 7.70
CA LYS A 107 16.74 8.51 8.67
C LYS A 107 17.75 9.40 7.97
N TYR A 108 17.76 10.68 8.28
CA TYR A 108 18.70 11.65 7.67
C TYR A 108 20.19 11.34 7.91
N ASN A 109 20.50 10.59 8.97
CA ASN A 109 21.86 10.25 9.36
C ASN A 109 22.34 8.88 8.84
N GLN A 110 21.58 8.25 7.95
CA GLN A 110 21.95 6.98 7.32
C GLN A 110 22.14 7.13 5.81
N PRO A 111 22.94 6.24 5.18
CA PRO A 111 23.09 6.25 3.73
C PRO A 111 21.74 6.12 3.02
N ASP A 112 21.54 6.99 2.04
CA ASP A 112 20.36 6.97 1.18
C ASP A 112 20.69 6.26 -0.15
N PHE A 113 20.18 5.06 -0.33
CA PHE A 113 20.36 4.31 -1.56
C PHE A 113 19.26 4.61 -2.61
N LEU A 114 18.23 5.36 -2.24
CA LEU A 114 17.15 5.75 -3.17
C LEU A 114 17.65 6.74 -4.21
N SER A 115 18.44 7.72 -3.79
CA SER A 115 18.98 8.76 -4.68
C SER A 115 19.92 8.22 -5.75
N GLY A 116 20.56 7.07 -5.50
CA GLY A 116 21.46 6.39 -6.45
C GLY A 116 20.77 5.38 -7.37
N ALA A 117 19.50 5.06 -7.15
CA ALA A 117 18.79 4.04 -7.89
C ALA A 117 18.30 4.58 -9.25
N GLN A 118 18.89 4.13 -10.34
CA GLN A 118 18.61 4.66 -11.70
C GLN A 118 17.17 4.48 -12.14
N LEU A 119 16.55 3.34 -11.80
CA LEU A 119 15.18 3.05 -12.19
C LEU A 119 14.22 3.98 -11.46
N LEU A 120 14.50 4.30 -10.20
CA LEU A 120 13.66 5.14 -9.37
C LEU A 120 13.69 6.62 -9.79
N GLN A 121 14.71 7.05 -10.54
CA GLN A 121 14.75 8.42 -11.10
C GLN A 121 13.59 8.71 -12.06
N LYS A 122 12.93 7.69 -12.58
CA LYS A 122 11.73 7.82 -13.41
C LYS A 122 10.45 8.07 -12.61
N TYR A 123 10.48 7.81 -11.31
CA TYR A 123 9.34 7.93 -10.42
C TYR A 123 9.59 9.04 -9.41
N GLU A 124 8.57 9.85 -9.18
CA GLU A 124 8.63 10.84 -8.13
C GLU A 124 8.33 10.20 -6.78
N PHE A 125 9.19 10.45 -5.78
CA PHE A 125 8.88 10.09 -4.42
C PHE A 125 7.82 11.03 -3.89
N SER A 126 6.69 10.47 -3.51
CA SER A 126 5.56 11.25 -3.00
C SER A 126 5.89 11.80 -1.61
N GLU A 127 6.52 10.99 -0.75
CA GLU A 127 6.82 11.40 0.62
C GLU A 127 7.91 10.56 1.28
N PHE A 128 8.62 11.18 2.24
CA PHE A 128 9.55 10.54 3.15
C PHE A 128 8.96 10.58 4.56
N ILE A 129 8.63 9.41 5.11
CA ILE A 129 8.08 9.27 6.45
C ILE A 129 9.23 8.95 7.41
N GLU A 130 9.53 9.87 8.32
CA GLU A 130 10.60 9.67 9.29
C GLU A 130 10.33 8.49 10.23
N GLU A 131 11.40 7.85 10.72
CA GLU A 131 11.27 6.83 11.74
C GLU A 131 10.93 7.47 13.09
N TYR A 132 9.81 7.09 13.65
CA TYR A 132 9.41 7.50 15.00
C TYR A 132 9.90 6.50 16.04
N ASN A 133 10.59 7.00 17.06
CA ASN A 133 11.11 6.20 18.17
C ASN A 133 10.08 5.95 19.28
N ALA A 134 8.88 6.49 19.16
CA ALA A 134 7.78 6.31 20.10
C ALA A 134 6.59 5.61 19.42
N PRO A 135 5.72 4.91 20.17
CA PRO A 135 4.48 4.42 19.63
C PRO A 135 3.71 5.60 19.04
N LEU A 136 3.34 5.46 17.77
CA LEU A 136 2.51 6.46 17.08
C LEU A 136 1.16 6.54 17.82
N ASP A 137 0.91 7.68 18.43
CA ASP A 137 -0.41 8.02 18.90
C ASP A 137 -1.25 8.36 17.66
N LEU A 138 -2.35 7.64 17.49
CA LEU A 138 -3.27 7.85 16.36
C LEU A 138 -3.79 9.30 16.27
N GLU A 139 -3.89 10.00 17.42
CA GLU A 139 -4.27 11.41 17.41
C GLU A 139 -3.15 12.32 16.89
N MET A 140 -1.89 11.99 17.14
CA MET A 140 -0.76 12.74 16.56
C MET A 140 -0.69 12.57 15.04
N THR A 141 -0.99 11.38 14.51
CA THR A 141 -1.03 11.12 13.07
C THR A 141 -2.20 11.81 12.38
N LYS A 142 -3.36 11.92 13.02
CA LYS A 142 -4.51 12.66 12.48
C LYS A 142 -4.26 14.17 12.36
N ASN A 143 -3.40 14.71 13.21
CA ASN A 143 -3.06 16.15 13.22
C ASN A 143 -1.76 16.46 12.45
N SER A 144 -1.03 15.46 11.97
CA SER A 144 0.16 15.65 11.14
C SER A 144 -0.24 15.72 9.67
N GLN A 145 0.27 16.68 8.94
CA GLN A 145 0.15 16.76 7.47
C GLN A 145 0.99 15.66 6.77
N LEU A 146 1.15 14.51 7.44
CA LEU A 146 2.12 13.48 7.08
C LEU A 146 1.81 12.84 5.71
N PHE A 147 0.57 12.88 5.27
CA PHE A 147 0.13 12.27 4.02
C PHE A 147 -0.52 13.26 3.04
N ASP A 148 -0.49 14.55 3.35
CA ASP A 148 -1.14 15.58 2.53
C ASP A 148 -0.66 15.54 1.08
N ARG A 149 0.65 15.36 0.89
CA ARG A 149 1.25 15.31 -0.44
C ARG A 149 0.83 14.07 -1.21
N THR A 150 0.71 12.93 -0.54
CA THR A 150 0.24 11.68 -1.14
C THR A 150 -1.23 11.79 -1.56
N ILE A 151 -2.07 12.39 -0.72
CA ILE A 151 -3.49 12.62 -1.03
C ILE A 151 -3.63 13.55 -2.22
N LEU A 152 -2.92 14.67 -2.25
CA LEU A 152 -2.93 15.61 -3.38
C LEU A 152 -2.49 15.00 -4.71
N CYS A 153 -1.58 14.00 -4.68
CA CYS A 153 -1.19 13.28 -5.89
C CYS A 153 -2.26 12.28 -6.39
N MET A 154 -3.22 11.91 -5.55
CA MET A 154 -4.27 10.94 -5.87
C MET A 154 -5.57 11.60 -6.36
N GLU A 155 -5.75 12.89 -6.14
CA GLU A 155 -6.85 13.71 -6.67
C GLU A 155 -6.59 14.11 -8.13
#